data_b39d9f5d203490f874c1f6386c97ca84
#
_entry.id   b39d9f5d203490f874c1f6386c97ca84
#
_cell.length_a   1.000
_cell.length_b   1.000
_cell.length_c   1.000
_cell.angle_alpha   90.00
_cell.angle_beta   90.00
_cell.angle_gamma   90.00
#
_symmetry.space_group_name_H-M   'P 1'
#
loop_
_entity.id
_entity.type
_entity.pdbx_description
1 polymer ?
#
loop_
_entity_poly.entity_id
_entity_poly.type
_entity_poly.pdbx_seq_one_letter_code
_entity_poly.pdbx_strand_id
1 'polypeptide(L)'
;SFTNSASFSPTKFAASDYEVRFDATGVGGQVVRLSDGKTTSFTDIADLASEPIDGLTFQFTNTTPVTANERVLFKPFSTAASDMKALVYSPRDLAVANPINAAMGTSNSGTLQLAGLQATGITWNGGTGQAVNSGIGGLSMPPSPVPPATTGGGVVLTFNAAGQFTLSGNANPPIDMAANPPQLLAGPPYAYTSGQSIHIDGWSINLKGSPKAGDTVTIGNAKDAQYGDNYTRNAGNATALMNLRDVKMFDESTLSDGYASAIAQVGTRTQSA
;
A
#
# COMPACT_ATOMS: atom_id res chain seq x y z
N SER A 1 -8.41 18.03 7.43
CA SER A 1 -8.55 16.59 7.73
C SER A 1 -7.80 15.76 6.70
N PHE A 2 -7.25 14.64 7.11
CA PHE A 2 -6.62 13.69 6.21
C PHE A 2 -7.71 12.78 5.65
N THR A 3 -7.86 12.75 4.33
CA THR A 3 -8.81 11.84 3.70
C THR A 3 -8.11 10.55 3.29
N ASN A 4 -8.62 9.43 3.76
CA ASN A 4 -8.20 8.10 3.34
C ASN A 4 -8.94 7.73 2.05
N SER A 5 -8.65 8.47 0.96
CA SER A 5 -9.21 8.15 -0.36
C SER A 5 -8.27 7.19 -1.11
N ALA A 6 -8.79 6.48 -2.11
CA ALA A 6 -8.02 5.57 -2.95
C ALA A 6 -6.84 6.24 -3.69
N SER A 7 -6.82 7.57 -3.73
CA SER A 7 -5.73 8.39 -4.26
C SER A 7 -4.74 8.87 -3.20
N PHE A 8 -4.89 8.45 -1.93
CA PHE A 8 -3.97 8.81 -0.86
C PHE A 8 -2.61 8.17 -1.11
N SER A 9 -1.59 8.99 -1.22
CA SER A 9 -0.20 8.58 -1.24
C SER A 9 0.56 9.38 -0.19
N PRO A 10 1.17 8.74 0.82
CA PRO A 10 1.99 9.44 1.80
C PRO A 10 3.15 10.21 1.16
N THR A 11 3.58 9.81 -0.04
CA THR A 11 4.66 10.48 -0.78
C THR A 11 4.23 11.81 -1.42
N LYS A 12 2.93 12.12 -1.42
CA LYS A 12 2.40 13.39 -1.97
C LYS A 12 2.29 14.49 -0.91
N PHE A 13 2.55 14.20 0.37
CA PHE A 13 2.57 15.25 1.38
C PHE A 13 3.79 16.15 1.21
N ALA A 14 3.53 17.46 1.19
CA ALA A 14 4.55 18.46 1.36
C ALA A 14 4.51 18.99 2.81
N ALA A 15 5.64 18.96 3.50
CA ALA A 15 5.77 19.50 4.84
C ALA A 15 5.78 21.03 4.78
N SER A 16 4.61 21.65 4.77
CA SER A 16 4.45 23.10 4.65
C SER A 16 3.24 23.60 5.42
N ASP A 17 3.29 24.87 5.79
CA ASP A 17 2.10 25.64 6.08
C ASP A 17 1.48 26.13 4.76
N TYR A 18 0.19 26.42 4.80
CA TYR A 18 -0.58 26.85 3.63
C TYR A 18 -1.36 28.11 3.95
N GLU A 19 -1.41 29.05 3.01
CA GLU A 19 -2.25 30.23 3.08
C GLU A 19 -3.31 30.16 2.02
N VAL A 20 -4.58 30.11 2.42
CA VAL A 20 -5.71 30.23 1.49
C VAL A 20 -6.01 31.72 1.34
N ARG A 21 -5.93 32.23 0.12
CA ARG A 21 -6.20 33.63 -0.25
C ARG A 21 -7.46 33.68 -1.08
N PHE A 22 -8.49 34.30 -0.54
CA PHE A 22 -9.73 34.51 -1.27
C PHE A 22 -9.61 35.70 -2.21
N ASP A 23 -10.31 35.63 -3.32
CA ASP A 23 -10.39 36.72 -4.30
C ASP A 23 -11.37 37.85 -3.86
N ALA A 24 -11.59 38.82 -4.71
CA ALA A 24 -12.48 39.92 -4.43
C ALA A 24 -13.97 39.53 -4.35
N THR A 25 -14.32 38.31 -4.76
CA THR A 25 -15.69 37.78 -4.65
C THR A 25 -15.92 37.02 -3.33
N GLY A 26 -14.85 36.60 -2.67
CA GLY A 26 -14.91 35.75 -1.47
C GLY A 26 -15.38 34.30 -1.73
N VAL A 27 -15.44 33.88 -3.00
CA VAL A 27 -15.89 32.54 -3.42
C VAL A 27 -14.73 31.70 -3.91
N GLY A 28 -13.90 32.22 -4.82
CA GLY A 28 -12.72 31.58 -5.35
C GLY A 28 -11.44 32.13 -4.75
N GLY A 29 -10.30 31.66 -5.25
CA GLY A 29 -9.00 32.15 -4.80
C GLY A 29 -7.84 31.22 -5.11
N GLN A 30 -6.82 31.28 -4.25
CA GLN A 30 -5.60 30.49 -4.39
C GLN A 30 -5.15 29.93 -3.05
N VAL A 31 -4.67 28.70 -3.07
CA VAL A 31 -3.91 28.09 -1.96
C VAL A 31 -2.43 28.25 -2.26
N VAL A 32 -1.72 28.91 -1.37
CA VAL A 32 -0.28 29.14 -1.46
C VAL A 32 0.45 28.22 -0.48
N ARG A 33 1.32 27.37 -0.97
CA ARG A 33 2.23 26.57 -0.15
C ARG A 33 3.39 27.45 0.29
N LEU A 34 3.57 27.64 1.60
CA LEU A 34 4.52 28.65 2.12
C LEU A 34 5.98 28.21 2.02
N SER A 35 6.28 26.91 1.87
CA SER A 35 7.65 26.40 1.77
C SER A 35 8.37 26.82 0.50
N ASP A 36 7.65 26.92 -0.63
CA ASP A 36 8.21 27.20 -1.97
C ASP A 36 7.39 28.21 -2.77
N GLY A 37 6.27 28.68 -2.23
CA GLY A 37 5.41 29.65 -2.91
C GLY A 37 4.53 29.06 -4.03
N LYS A 38 4.47 27.72 -4.17
CA LYS A 38 3.59 27.08 -5.15
C LYS A 38 2.15 27.44 -4.90
N THR A 39 1.45 27.84 -5.97
CA THR A 39 0.04 28.24 -5.92
C THR A 39 -0.85 27.25 -6.64
N THR A 40 -2.04 26.97 -6.06
CA THR A 40 -3.10 26.17 -6.68
C THR A 40 -4.39 26.99 -6.61
N SER A 41 -5.00 27.28 -7.74
CA SER A 41 -6.25 28.04 -7.80
C SER A 41 -7.45 27.15 -7.52
N PHE A 42 -8.49 27.72 -6.92
CA PHE A 42 -9.80 27.09 -6.75
C PHE A 42 -10.89 28.08 -7.15
N THR A 43 -12.03 27.59 -7.61
CA THR A 43 -13.16 28.41 -8.08
C THR A 43 -14.27 28.51 -7.07
N ASP A 44 -14.35 27.53 -6.15
CA ASP A 44 -15.31 27.48 -5.06
C ASP A 44 -14.67 26.86 -3.81
N ILE A 45 -15.17 27.22 -2.64
CA ILE A 45 -14.74 26.61 -1.36
C ILE A 45 -14.98 25.09 -1.36
N ALA A 46 -15.99 24.60 -2.06
CA ALA A 46 -16.27 23.17 -2.19
C ALA A 46 -15.14 22.41 -2.91
N ASP A 47 -14.41 23.05 -3.83
CA ASP A 47 -13.26 22.46 -4.52
C ASP A 47 -12.16 22.07 -3.50
N LEU A 48 -11.94 22.93 -2.50
CA LEU A 48 -10.93 22.69 -1.46
C LEU A 48 -11.24 21.50 -0.57
N ALA A 49 -12.52 21.13 -0.45
CA ALA A 49 -12.95 19.96 0.33
C ALA A 49 -12.92 18.67 -0.50
N SER A 50 -13.08 18.76 -1.82
CA SER A 50 -13.17 17.62 -2.74
C SER A 50 -11.85 17.28 -3.43
N GLU A 51 -11.04 18.29 -3.76
CA GLU A 51 -9.78 18.12 -4.49
C GLU A 51 -8.57 18.24 -3.55
N PRO A 52 -7.84 17.13 -3.29
CA PRO A 52 -6.67 17.17 -2.42
C PRO A 52 -5.53 18.01 -3.01
N ILE A 53 -5.02 18.96 -2.23
CA ILE A 53 -3.80 19.71 -2.55
C ILE A 53 -2.67 19.15 -1.71
N ASP A 54 -1.64 18.60 -2.33
CA ASP A 54 -0.49 17.97 -1.65
C ASP A 54 -0.95 16.91 -0.60
N GLY A 55 -2.02 16.15 -0.91
CA GLY A 55 -2.60 15.13 -0.01
C GLY A 55 -3.46 15.69 1.14
N LEU A 56 -3.70 16.99 1.20
CA LEU A 56 -4.54 17.65 2.20
C LEU A 56 -5.85 18.13 1.57
N THR A 57 -6.96 17.99 2.28
CA THR A 57 -8.22 18.66 1.98
C THR A 57 -8.49 19.76 3.01
N PHE A 58 -8.97 20.90 2.53
CA PHE A 58 -9.26 22.04 3.38
C PHE A 58 -10.78 22.14 3.58
N GLN A 59 -11.23 22.04 4.82
CA GLN A 59 -12.65 22.15 5.17
C GLN A 59 -12.89 23.38 6.03
N PHE A 60 -13.87 24.15 5.62
CA PHE A 60 -14.38 25.30 6.37
C PHE A 60 -15.67 24.87 7.07
N THR A 61 -15.74 25.04 8.38
CA THR A 61 -16.91 24.67 9.19
C THR A 61 -18.06 25.68 9.07
N ASN A 62 -17.74 26.88 8.61
CA ASN A 62 -18.73 27.92 8.36
C ASN A 62 -18.78 28.22 6.85
N THR A 63 -19.94 28.04 6.25
CA THR A 63 -20.18 28.29 4.83
C THR A 63 -20.77 29.69 4.56
N THR A 64 -20.77 30.59 5.55
CA THR A 64 -21.05 31.99 5.32
C THR A 64 -20.03 32.54 4.31
N PRO A 65 -20.44 33.43 3.40
CA PRO A 65 -19.50 34.03 2.46
C PRO A 65 -18.29 34.59 3.19
N VAL A 66 -17.11 34.16 2.74
CA VAL A 66 -15.83 34.65 3.28
C VAL A 66 -15.68 36.09 2.84
N THR A 67 -15.05 36.91 3.69
CA THR A 67 -14.80 38.31 3.34
C THR A 67 -13.89 38.39 2.11
N ALA A 68 -14.20 39.26 1.18
CA ALA A 68 -13.39 39.53 -0.01
C ALA A 68 -11.92 39.78 0.39
N ASN A 69 -10.96 39.14 -0.30
CA ASN A 69 -9.52 39.22 -0.07
C ASN A 69 -9.07 38.69 1.32
N GLU A 70 -9.91 37.94 2.01
CA GLU A 70 -9.52 37.29 3.28
C GLU A 70 -8.39 36.29 3.06
N ARG A 71 -7.55 36.14 4.11
CA ARG A 71 -6.45 35.19 4.12
C ARG A 71 -6.56 34.28 5.35
N VAL A 72 -6.47 32.99 5.15
CA VAL A 72 -6.56 31.99 6.21
C VAL A 72 -5.30 31.15 6.20
N LEU A 73 -4.59 31.15 7.32
CA LEU A 73 -3.37 30.36 7.48
C LEU A 73 -3.71 28.99 8.07
N PHE A 74 -3.32 27.95 7.37
CA PHE A 74 -3.42 26.56 7.80
C PHE A 74 -2.04 26.04 8.18
N LYS A 75 -1.93 25.48 9.38
CA LYS A 75 -0.72 24.85 9.93
C LYS A 75 -1.01 23.37 10.24
N PRO A 76 -1.10 22.50 9.21
CA PRO A 76 -1.58 21.14 9.39
C PRO A 76 -0.67 20.27 10.27
N PHE A 77 0.59 20.64 10.39
CA PHE A 77 1.60 19.87 11.12
C PHE A 77 2.12 20.54 12.40
N SER A 78 1.50 21.65 12.84
CA SER A 78 2.00 22.43 13.99
C SER A 78 2.08 21.63 15.29
N THR A 79 1.19 20.66 15.49
CA THR A 79 1.16 19.80 16.69
C THR A 79 1.60 18.35 16.40
N ALA A 80 1.88 17.99 15.13
CA ALA A 80 2.13 16.61 14.74
C ALA A 80 3.30 15.97 15.50
N ALA A 81 4.35 16.73 15.77
CA ALA A 81 5.51 16.21 16.50
C ALA A 81 5.21 16.04 18.01
N SER A 82 4.43 16.93 18.62
CA SER A 82 4.04 16.84 20.04
C SER A 82 2.99 15.74 20.27
N ASP A 83 2.20 15.45 19.28
CA ASP A 83 1.13 14.43 19.34
C ASP A 83 1.63 13.02 18.99
N MET A 84 2.89 12.90 18.58
CA MET A 84 3.50 11.61 18.26
C MET A 84 3.64 10.74 19.51
N LYS A 85 3.04 9.55 19.48
CA LYS A 85 3.09 8.56 20.54
C LYS A 85 3.51 7.21 19.99
N ALA A 86 4.44 6.56 20.68
CA ALA A 86 4.71 5.15 20.43
C ALA A 86 3.59 4.33 21.07
N LEU A 87 2.86 3.58 20.27
CA LEU A 87 1.76 2.71 20.75
C LEU A 87 2.21 1.25 20.91
N VAL A 88 3.41 0.90 20.46
CA VAL A 88 4.00 -0.44 20.60
C VAL A 88 4.90 -0.44 21.81
N TYR A 89 4.46 -1.09 22.88
CA TYR A 89 5.19 -1.15 24.16
C TYR A 89 5.90 -2.48 24.40
N SER A 90 5.54 -3.51 23.60
CA SER A 90 6.11 -4.85 23.70
C SER A 90 6.51 -5.36 22.32
N PRO A 91 7.64 -6.08 22.19
CA PRO A 91 7.98 -6.76 20.92
C PRO A 91 6.89 -7.72 20.44
N ARG A 92 6.04 -8.20 21.33
CA ARG A 92 4.91 -9.10 21.00
C ARG A 92 3.76 -8.37 20.31
N ASP A 93 3.70 -7.05 20.42
CA ASP A 93 2.67 -6.23 19.77
C ASP A 93 3.02 -5.95 18.29
N LEU A 94 4.25 -6.29 17.86
CA LEU A 94 4.65 -6.18 16.47
C LEU A 94 4.08 -7.35 15.67
N ALA A 95 3.28 -7.04 14.66
CA ALA A 95 2.77 -8.01 13.69
C ALA A 95 3.88 -8.42 12.71
N VAL A 96 4.83 -9.25 13.18
CA VAL A 96 6.00 -9.68 12.38
C VAL A 96 5.71 -10.85 11.46
N ALA A 97 4.65 -11.61 11.75
CA ALA A 97 4.26 -12.77 10.97
C ALA A 97 3.51 -12.36 9.69
N ASN A 98 3.75 -13.09 8.60
CA ASN A 98 2.94 -12.97 7.39
C ASN A 98 1.52 -13.51 7.68
N PRO A 99 0.45 -12.82 7.30
CA PRO A 99 -0.92 -13.29 7.50
C PRO A 99 -1.28 -14.51 6.63
N ILE A 100 -0.49 -14.80 5.62
CA ILE A 100 -0.66 -15.91 4.68
C ILE A 100 0.51 -16.90 4.78
N ASN A 101 0.23 -18.16 4.48
CA ASN A 101 1.21 -19.24 4.42
C ASN A 101 1.07 -19.99 3.10
N ALA A 102 2.15 -20.61 2.63
CA ALA A 102 2.14 -21.46 1.45
C ALA A 102 2.69 -22.85 1.78
N ALA A 103 2.06 -23.86 1.21
CA ALA A 103 2.47 -25.25 1.31
C ALA A 103 2.64 -25.86 -0.09
N MET A 104 3.74 -26.54 -0.28
CA MET A 104 3.98 -27.34 -1.48
C MET A 104 3.16 -28.63 -1.40
N GLY A 105 2.57 -29.06 -2.50
CA GLY A 105 1.85 -30.33 -2.56
C GLY A 105 2.78 -31.51 -2.19
N THR A 106 2.28 -32.44 -1.38
CA THR A 106 3.06 -33.61 -0.94
C THR A 106 3.38 -34.58 -2.06
N SER A 107 2.61 -34.54 -3.16
CA SER A 107 2.79 -35.37 -4.36
C SER A 107 3.58 -34.67 -5.46
N ASN A 108 4.11 -33.47 -5.20
CA ASN A 108 4.89 -32.75 -6.19
C ASN A 108 6.12 -33.55 -6.61
N SER A 109 6.33 -33.62 -7.91
CA SER A 109 7.43 -34.41 -8.52
C SER A 109 8.41 -33.52 -9.30
N GLY A 110 8.11 -32.24 -9.46
CA GLY A 110 9.01 -31.23 -10.00
C GLY A 110 10.01 -30.71 -8.98
N THR A 111 10.72 -29.64 -9.34
CA THR A 111 11.74 -28.99 -8.49
C THR A 111 11.27 -27.66 -7.91
N LEU A 112 9.95 -27.45 -7.86
CA LEU A 112 9.39 -26.21 -7.33
C LEU A 112 9.79 -25.98 -5.88
N GLN A 113 10.18 -24.75 -5.59
CA GLN A 113 10.50 -24.27 -4.24
C GLN A 113 9.88 -22.90 -4.01
N LEU A 114 9.37 -22.67 -2.81
CA LEU A 114 8.90 -21.37 -2.38
C LEU A 114 10.11 -20.46 -2.13
N ALA A 115 10.23 -19.39 -2.90
CA ALA A 115 11.29 -18.39 -2.75
C ALA A 115 10.81 -17.14 -1.99
N GLY A 116 9.53 -16.83 -2.05
CA GLY A 116 8.95 -15.69 -1.32
C GLY A 116 7.44 -15.74 -1.28
N LEU A 117 6.90 -15.18 -0.20
CA LEU A 117 5.46 -14.98 -0.01
C LEU A 117 5.27 -13.71 0.80
N GLN A 118 4.51 -12.75 0.26
CA GLN A 118 4.33 -11.44 0.88
C GLN A 118 2.90 -10.94 0.72
N ALA A 119 2.37 -10.26 1.73
CA ALA A 119 1.20 -9.43 1.62
C ALA A 119 1.63 -8.08 1.01
N THR A 120 1.11 -7.74 -0.17
CA THR A 120 1.54 -6.55 -0.93
C THR A 120 0.48 -5.46 -0.98
N GLY A 121 -0.79 -5.82 -0.77
CA GLY A 121 -1.92 -4.91 -0.96
C GLY A 121 -2.18 -4.50 -2.42
N ILE A 122 -1.45 -5.10 -3.38
CA ILE A 122 -1.60 -4.79 -4.80
C ILE A 122 -2.78 -5.58 -5.36
N THR A 123 -3.76 -4.86 -5.90
CA THR A 123 -4.98 -5.41 -6.51
C THR A 123 -5.19 -4.83 -7.89
N TRP A 124 -6.07 -5.47 -8.69
CA TRP A 124 -6.46 -4.96 -9.99
C TRP A 124 -7.73 -4.12 -9.88
N ASN A 125 -7.67 -2.89 -10.35
CA ASN A 125 -8.85 -2.05 -10.48
C ASN A 125 -9.45 -2.22 -11.89
N GLY A 126 -10.54 -2.98 -11.99
CA GLY A 126 -11.22 -3.23 -13.27
C GLY A 126 -11.82 -1.98 -13.91
N GLY A 127 -12.13 -0.95 -13.14
CA GLY A 127 -12.67 0.31 -13.66
C GLY A 127 -11.62 1.16 -14.36
N THR A 128 -10.37 1.15 -13.87
CA THR A 128 -9.25 1.90 -14.48
C THR A 128 -8.36 1.03 -15.36
N GLY A 129 -8.49 -0.30 -15.28
CA GLY A 129 -7.61 -1.24 -15.98
C GLY A 129 -6.15 -1.18 -15.50
N GLN A 130 -5.92 -0.90 -14.23
CA GLN A 130 -4.59 -0.71 -13.66
C GLN A 130 -4.41 -1.47 -12.35
N ALA A 131 -3.16 -1.88 -12.08
CA ALA A 131 -2.79 -2.35 -10.76
C ALA A 131 -2.73 -1.16 -9.78
N VAL A 132 -3.36 -1.32 -8.62
CA VAL A 132 -3.38 -0.30 -7.57
C VAL A 132 -2.88 -0.89 -6.26
N ASN A 133 -2.14 -0.11 -5.49
CA ASN A 133 -1.77 -0.49 -4.13
C ASN A 133 -2.81 0.07 -3.15
N SER A 134 -3.66 -0.79 -2.64
CA SER A 134 -4.71 -0.46 -1.67
C SER A 134 -4.27 -0.70 -0.22
N GLY A 135 -2.99 -0.95 0.00
CA GLY A 135 -2.46 -1.27 1.32
C GLY A 135 -3.15 -2.48 1.93
N ILE A 136 -3.34 -2.46 3.25
CA ILE A 136 -3.98 -3.58 3.98
C ILE A 136 -5.43 -3.83 3.52
N GLY A 137 -6.12 -2.81 3.03
CA GLY A 137 -7.48 -2.94 2.48
C GLY A 137 -7.53 -3.72 1.16
N GLY A 138 -6.42 -3.85 0.45
CA GLY A 138 -6.30 -4.63 -0.78
C GLY A 138 -5.98 -6.11 -0.56
N LEU A 139 -5.68 -6.52 0.68
CA LEU A 139 -5.41 -7.93 0.97
C LEU A 139 -6.71 -8.71 1.12
N SER A 140 -6.99 -9.59 0.17
CA SER A 140 -8.03 -10.59 0.29
C SER A 140 -7.42 -11.88 0.85
N MET A 141 -7.91 -12.29 2.02
CA MET A 141 -7.43 -13.51 2.66
C MET A 141 -7.88 -14.74 1.88
N PRO A 142 -6.98 -15.71 1.62
CA PRO A 142 -7.37 -16.98 1.03
C PRO A 142 -8.48 -17.65 1.86
N PRO A 143 -9.43 -18.37 1.22
CA PRO A 143 -10.51 -19.00 1.93
C PRO A 143 -10.00 -20.07 2.89
N SER A 144 -10.46 -20.04 4.13
CA SER A 144 -10.18 -21.08 5.12
C SER A 144 -10.99 -22.34 4.85
N PRO A 145 -10.56 -23.53 5.35
CA PRO A 145 -11.35 -24.74 5.29
C PRO A 145 -12.72 -24.54 5.92
N VAL A 146 -13.78 -25.06 5.29
CA VAL A 146 -15.15 -24.97 5.83
C VAL A 146 -15.32 -26.02 6.96
N PRO A 147 -15.68 -25.62 8.17
CA PRO A 147 -15.92 -26.58 9.26
C PRO A 147 -16.95 -27.66 8.89
N PRO A 148 -16.77 -28.92 9.30
CA PRO A 148 -15.77 -29.41 10.26
C PRO A 148 -14.39 -29.74 9.70
N ALA A 149 -14.13 -29.46 8.40
CA ALA A 149 -12.82 -29.72 7.80
C ALA A 149 -11.73 -28.84 8.45
N THR A 150 -10.57 -29.48 8.72
CA THR A 150 -9.38 -28.80 9.25
C THR A 150 -8.28 -28.66 8.20
N THR A 151 -8.51 -29.20 7.01
CA THR A 151 -7.60 -29.15 5.86
C THR A 151 -8.37 -28.79 4.59
N GLY A 152 -7.68 -28.39 3.54
CA GLY A 152 -8.26 -27.86 2.32
C GLY A 152 -8.40 -26.33 2.39
N GLY A 153 -9.25 -25.75 1.56
CA GLY A 153 -9.32 -24.29 1.39
C GLY A 153 -8.07 -23.72 0.76
N GLY A 154 -7.94 -22.40 0.85
CA GLY A 154 -6.81 -21.69 0.24
C GLY A 154 -6.96 -21.44 -1.25
N VAL A 155 -5.98 -20.74 -1.79
CA VAL A 155 -5.79 -20.57 -3.24
C VAL A 155 -4.79 -21.62 -3.70
N VAL A 156 -5.18 -22.43 -4.70
CA VAL A 156 -4.36 -23.54 -5.18
C VAL A 156 -3.87 -23.23 -6.60
N LEU A 157 -2.55 -23.22 -6.78
CA LEU A 157 -1.90 -23.25 -8.08
C LEU A 157 -1.75 -24.72 -8.49
N THR A 158 -2.25 -25.10 -9.66
CA THR A 158 -2.07 -26.45 -10.21
C THR A 158 -1.36 -26.35 -11.55
N PHE A 159 -0.23 -27.05 -11.68
CA PHE A 159 0.62 -27.01 -12.87
C PHE A 159 0.27 -28.09 -13.87
N ASN A 160 0.34 -27.76 -15.16
CA ASN A 160 0.15 -28.69 -16.27
C ASN A 160 1.48 -29.15 -16.89
N ALA A 161 1.42 -30.04 -17.86
CA ALA A 161 2.59 -30.57 -18.56
C ALA A 161 3.39 -29.53 -19.35
N ALA A 162 2.76 -28.42 -19.73
CA ALA A 162 3.42 -27.30 -20.42
C ALA A 162 4.10 -26.31 -19.47
N GLY A 163 4.10 -26.59 -18.15
CA GLY A 163 4.67 -25.69 -17.14
C GLY A 163 3.81 -24.45 -16.88
N GLN A 164 2.57 -24.43 -17.34
CA GLN A 164 1.60 -23.37 -17.02
C GLN A 164 0.80 -23.77 -15.77
N PHE A 165 0.14 -22.79 -15.15
CA PHE A 165 -0.69 -23.06 -13.97
C PHE A 165 -2.12 -22.54 -14.11
N THR A 166 -3.02 -23.18 -13.41
CA THR A 166 -4.38 -22.71 -13.16
C THR A 166 -4.53 -22.35 -11.68
N LEU A 167 -5.49 -21.49 -11.38
CA LEU A 167 -5.82 -21.05 -10.01
C LEU A 167 -7.22 -21.51 -9.64
N SER A 168 -7.39 -21.89 -8.38
CA SER A 168 -8.69 -22.09 -7.77
C SER A 168 -8.70 -21.44 -6.39
N GLY A 169 -9.88 -20.99 -5.93
CA GLY A 169 -10.02 -20.32 -4.62
C GLY A 169 -9.60 -18.84 -4.59
N ASN A 170 -9.17 -18.27 -5.70
CA ASN A 170 -8.86 -16.84 -5.84
C ASN A 170 -10.12 -16.06 -6.28
N ALA A 171 -10.13 -14.75 -5.96
CA ALA A 171 -11.20 -13.86 -6.39
C ALA A 171 -10.91 -13.19 -7.74
N ASN A 172 -9.62 -12.88 -8.02
CA ASN A 172 -9.22 -12.11 -9.19
C ASN A 172 -8.11 -12.82 -9.98
N PRO A 173 -8.00 -12.55 -11.29
CA PRO A 173 -6.87 -13.02 -12.10
C PRO A 173 -5.53 -12.48 -11.58
N PRO A 174 -4.42 -13.23 -11.79
CA PRO A 174 -3.10 -12.75 -11.40
C PRO A 174 -2.64 -11.55 -12.22
N ILE A 175 -1.81 -10.71 -11.60
CA ILE A 175 -1.27 -9.50 -12.20
C ILE A 175 0.21 -9.73 -12.54
N ASP A 176 0.61 -9.37 -13.74
CA ASP A 176 2.01 -9.25 -14.16
C ASP A 176 2.52 -7.84 -13.83
N MET A 177 3.29 -7.75 -12.74
CA MET A 177 3.94 -6.51 -12.33
C MET A 177 5.25 -6.24 -13.05
N ALA A 178 5.79 -7.21 -13.81
CA ALA A 178 6.99 -7.02 -14.64
C ALA A 178 6.66 -6.35 -15.99
N ALA A 179 5.41 -6.41 -16.43
CA ALA A 179 4.94 -5.66 -17.59
C ALA A 179 4.95 -4.14 -17.29
N ASN A 180 5.17 -3.33 -18.31
CA ASN A 180 5.13 -1.88 -18.20
C ASN A 180 4.19 -1.28 -19.28
N PRO A 181 2.99 -0.80 -18.92
CA PRO A 181 2.40 -0.81 -17.56
C PRO A 181 2.04 -2.23 -17.07
N PRO A 182 1.89 -2.44 -15.73
CA PRO A 182 1.39 -3.69 -15.19
C PRO A 182 0.04 -4.08 -15.80
N GLN A 183 -0.16 -5.38 -16.03
CA GLN A 183 -1.38 -5.90 -16.68
C GLN A 183 -1.77 -7.27 -16.11
N LEU A 184 -3.00 -7.69 -16.37
CA LEU A 184 -3.43 -9.05 -16.01
C LEU A 184 -2.65 -10.09 -16.82
N LEU A 185 -2.26 -11.18 -16.17
CA LEU A 185 -1.72 -12.35 -16.87
C LEU A 185 -2.78 -12.93 -17.82
N ALA A 186 -2.33 -13.25 -19.05
CA ALA A 186 -3.20 -13.92 -20.01
C ALA A 186 -3.44 -15.39 -19.59
N GLY A 187 -4.68 -15.79 -19.48
CA GLY A 187 -5.05 -17.15 -19.08
C GLY A 187 -6.48 -17.26 -18.58
N PRO A 188 -6.92 -18.33 -17.93
CA PRO A 188 -6.19 -19.57 -17.63
C PRO A 188 -6.00 -20.52 -18.83
N PRO A 189 -4.98 -21.37 -18.89
CA PRO A 189 -3.87 -21.47 -17.94
C PRO A 189 -2.88 -20.32 -18.07
N TYR A 190 -2.24 -19.91 -16.97
CA TYR A 190 -1.31 -18.79 -16.90
C TYR A 190 0.13 -19.25 -17.11
N ALA A 191 0.92 -18.46 -17.82
CA ALA A 191 2.35 -18.75 -18.00
C ALA A 191 3.09 -18.67 -16.66
N TYR A 192 4.04 -19.58 -16.43
CA TYR A 192 4.91 -19.56 -15.28
C TYR A 192 6.35 -19.31 -15.70
N THR A 193 7.03 -18.41 -15.01
CA THR A 193 8.46 -18.16 -15.16
C THR A 193 9.11 -18.30 -13.78
N SER A 194 10.14 -19.17 -13.71
CA SER A 194 10.88 -19.38 -12.45
C SER A 194 11.50 -18.07 -11.94
N GLY A 195 11.22 -17.73 -10.68
CA GLY A 195 11.71 -16.52 -10.04
C GLY A 195 10.85 -15.26 -10.26
N GLN A 196 9.86 -15.30 -11.15
CA GLN A 196 8.91 -14.19 -11.30
C GLN A 196 7.88 -14.21 -10.17
N SER A 197 7.56 -13.04 -9.63
CA SER A 197 6.50 -12.90 -8.63
C SER A 197 5.13 -12.88 -9.29
N ILE A 198 4.22 -13.69 -8.78
CA ILE A 198 2.82 -13.76 -9.17
C ILE A 198 2.02 -12.98 -8.13
N HIS A 199 1.34 -11.91 -8.53
CA HIS A 199 0.52 -11.06 -7.66
C HIS A 199 -0.95 -11.41 -7.81
N ILE A 200 -1.61 -11.75 -6.70
CA ILE A 200 -3.02 -12.18 -6.67
C ILE A 200 -3.65 -11.64 -5.37
N ASP A 201 -4.86 -11.06 -5.46
CA ASP A 201 -5.69 -10.74 -4.29
C ASP A 201 -4.97 -9.98 -3.16
N GLY A 202 -4.00 -9.12 -3.50
CA GLY A 202 -3.25 -8.31 -2.56
C GLY A 202 -2.04 -9.00 -1.91
N TRP A 203 -1.65 -10.18 -2.40
CA TRP A 203 -0.42 -10.87 -2.00
C TRP A 203 0.39 -11.30 -3.23
N SER A 204 1.63 -11.66 -3.02
CA SER A 204 2.51 -12.18 -4.06
C SER A 204 3.22 -13.44 -3.61
N ILE A 205 3.36 -14.38 -4.54
CA ILE A 205 4.18 -15.57 -4.37
C ILE A 205 5.28 -15.59 -5.41
N ASN A 206 6.48 -15.95 -4.98
CA ASN A 206 7.62 -16.20 -5.85
C ASN A 206 8.02 -17.67 -5.71
N LEU A 207 8.04 -18.36 -6.85
CA LEU A 207 8.43 -19.77 -6.95
C LEU A 207 9.67 -19.89 -7.81
N LYS A 208 10.57 -20.81 -7.44
CA LYS A 208 11.73 -21.18 -8.25
C LYS A 208 11.66 -22.65 -8.62
N GLY A 209 12.36 -23.01 -9.69
CA GLY A 209 12.40 -24.37 -10.20
C GLY A 209 11.45 -24.63 -11.34
N SER A 210 11.35 -25.89 -11.73
CA SER A 210 10.52 -26.35 -12.85
C SER A 210 9.40 -27.25 -12.35
N PRO A 211 8.13 -26.88 -12.59
CA PRO A 211 6.98 -27.72 -12.25
C PRO A 211 6.86 -28.92 -13.17
N LYS A 212 6.18 -29.95 -12.67
CA LYS A 212 5.63 -31.05 -13.48
C LYS A 212 4.11 -31.06 -13.44
N ALA A 213 3.49 -31.75 -14.36
CA ALA A 213 2.05 -31.89 -14.40
C ALA A 213 1.52 -32.49 -13.09
N GLY A 214 0.52 -31.84 -12.51
CA GLY A 214 -0.09 -32.24 -11.24
C GLY A 214 0.61 -31.68 -10.01
N ASP A 215 1.74 -30.97 -10.14
CA ASP A 215 2.32 -30.26 -9.02
C ASP A 215 1.39 -29.15 -8.53
N THR A 216 1.31 -28.99 -7.22
CA THR A 216 0.44 -27.98 -6.60
C THR A 216 1.17 -27.14 -5.57
N VAL A 217 0.70 -25.91 -5.42
CA VAL A 217 1.09 -25.01 -4.33
C VAL A 217 -0.20 -24.42 -3.76
N THR A 218 -0.40 -24.58 -2.46
CA THR A 218 -1.57 -24.05 -1.75
C THR A 218 -1.18 -22.86 -0.90
N ILE A 219 -1.83 -21.73 -1.08
CA ILE A 219 -1.70 -20.53 -0.26
C ILE A 219 -2.95 -20.42 0.60
N GLY A 220 -2.77 -20.29 1.91
CA GLY A 220 -3.85 -20.24 2.87
C GLY A 220 -3.63 -19.19 3.95
N ASN A 221 -4.63 -19.02 4.81
CA ASN A 221 -4.51 -18.20 5.99
C ASN A 221 -3.48 -18.82 6.94
N ALA A 222 -2.51 -18.05 7.40
CA ALA A 222 -1.43 -18.54 8.25
C ALA A 222 -1.92 -19.17 9.56
N LYS A 223 -3.12 -18.85 10.00
CA LYS A 223 -3.77 -19.39 11.22
C LYS A 223 -4.61 -20.63 10.98
N ASP A 224 -4.76 -21.09 9.73
CA ASP A 224 -5.50 -22.32 9.46
C ASP A 224 -4.81 -23.51 10.12
N ALA A 225 -5.60 -24.41 10.72
CA ALA A 225 -5.10 -25.54 11.52
C ALA A 225 -4.10 -26.44 10.75
N GLN A 226 -4.24 -26.53 9.43
CA GLN A 226 -3.35 -27.30 8.57
C GLN A 226 -1.89 -26.82 8.57
N TYR A 227 -1.63 -25.58 8.96
CA TYR A 227 -0.28 -25.00 9.03
C TYR A 227 0.30 -25.03 10.46
N GLY A 228 -0.49 -25.45 11.47
CA GLY A 228 -0.08 -25.47 12.86
C GLY A 228 0.40 -24.09 13.33
N ASP A 229 1.44 -24.09 14.20
CA ASP A 229 2.01 -22.87 14.76
C ASP A 229 3.13 -22.24 13.90
N ASN A 230 3.21 -22.57 12.62
CA ASN A 230 4.27 -22.07 11.74
C ASN A 230 4.29 -20.54 11.66
N TYR A 231 3.15 -19.88 11.81
CA TYR A 231 3.06 -18.42 11.85
C TYR A 231 3.90 -17.78 12.97
N THR A 232 4.15 -18.50 14.07
CA THR A 232 4.95 -17.99 15.20
C THR A 232 6.44 -17.84 14.86
N ARG A 233 6.91 -18.52 13.82
CA ARG A 233 8.29 -18.50 13.34
C ARG A 233 8.46 -17.71 12.03
N ASN A 234 7.37 -17.20 11.49
CA ASN A 234 7.37 -16.48 10.23
C ASN A 234 7.68 -15.01 10.49
N ALA A 235 8.78 -14.52 9.92
CA ALA A 235 9.22 -13.13 10.00
C ALA A 235 8.97 -12.34 8.70
N GLY A 236 8.10 -12.82 7.83
CA GLY A 236 7.88 -12.22 6.50
C GLY A 236 7.42 -10.76 6.58
N ASN A 237 6.56 -10.42 7.53
CA ASN A 237 6.11 -9.03 7.72
C ASN A 237 7.21 -8.16 8.37
N ALA A 238 8.08 -8.74 9.19
CA ALA A 238 9.24 -8.01 9.72
C ALA A 238 10.18 -7.55 8.59
N THR A 239 10.40 -8.39 7.58
CA THR A 239 11.17 -8.01 6.39
C THR A 239 10.49 -6.86 5.64
N ALA A 240 9.17 -6.88 5.49
CA ALA A 240 8.41 -5.80 4.88
C ALA A 240 8.54 -4.48 5.69
N LEU A 241 8.49 -4.56 7.02
CA LEU A 241 8.72 -3.42 7.91
C LEU A 241 10.15 -2.86 7.80
N MET A 242 11.15 -3.72 7.67
CA MET A 242 12.54 -3.28 7.43
C MET A 242 12.69 -2.53 6.10
N ASN A 243 11.96 -2.94 5.06
CA ASN A 243 11.99 -2.28 3.76
C ASN A 243 11.35 -0.89 3.79
N LEU A 244 10.53 -0.55 4.81
CA LEU A 244 9.99 0.80 4.97
C LEU A 244 11.08 1.87 5.14
N ARG A 245 12.28 1.48 5.59
CA ARG A 245 13.43 2.39 5.67
C ARG A 245 13.76 3.03 4.31
N ASP A 246 13.58 2.27 3.24
CA ASP A 246 13.98 2.66 1.88
C ASP A 246 12.78 3.23 1.07
N VAL A 247 11.58 3.25 1.68
CA VAL A 247 10.39 3.84 1.06
C VAL A 247 10.45 5.36 1.15
N LYS A 248 10.15 6.01 0.03
CA LYS A 248 10.04 7.47 -0.05
C LYS A 248 8.76 7.94 0.64
N MET A 249 8.89 8.44 1.87
CA MET A 249 7.76 8.83 2.72
C MET A 249 7.59 10.34 2.85
N PHE A 250 8.63 11.11 2.59
CA PHE A 250 8.66 12.56 2.76
C PHE A 250 9.21 13.23 1.51
N ASP A 251 8.36 13.95 0.81
CA ASP A 251 8.75 14.79 -0.32
C ASP A 251 9.70 14.05 -1.29
N GLU A 252 9.29 12.84 -1.68
CA GLU A 252 10.05 11.89 -2.50
C GLU A 252 11.39 11.39 -1.90
N SER A 253 11.62 11.66 -0.61
CA SER A 253 12.83 11.27 0.11
C SER A 253 12.54 10.14 1.11
N THR A 254 13.56 9.35 1.45
CA THR A 254 13.49 8.36 2.52
C THR A 254 13.28 9.04 3.88
N LEU A 255 12.85 8.30 4.90
CA LEU A 255 12.70 8.82 6.26
C LEU A 255 14.00 9.47 6.76
N SER A 256 15.15 8.85 6.50
CA SER A 256 16.46 9.35 6.94
C SER A 256 16.85 10.65 6.22
N ASP A 257 16.63 10.72 4.91
CA ASP A 257 16.96 11.90 4.13
C ASP A 257 15.99 13.05 4.42
N GLY A 258 14.71 12.77 4.60
CA GLY A 258 13.71 13.74 5.01
C GLY A 258 14.01 14.32 6.39
N TYR A 259 14.44 13.48 7.35
CA TYR A 259 14.87 13.96 8.67
C TYR A 259 16.12 14.84 8.59
N ALA A 260 17.13 14.43 7.81
CA ALA A 260 18.34 15.25 7.59
C ALA A 260 18.01 16.60 6.96
N SER A 261 17.11 16.64 5.98
CA SER A 261 16.62 17.87 5.36
C SER A 261 15.90 18.79 6.38
N ALA A 262 15.04 18.21 7.22
CA ALA A 262 14.33 18.95 8.26
C ALA A 262 15.31 19.59 9.27
N ILE A 263 16.33 18.84 9.71
CA ILE A 263 17.37 19.36 10.63
C ILE A 263 18.17 20.49 9.95
N ALA A 264 18.52 20.33 8.67
CA ALA A 264 19.23 21.38 7.92
C ALA A 264 18.39 22.67 7.81
N GLN A 265 17.08 22.56 7.59
CA GLN A 265 16.18 23.71 7.54
C GLN A 265 16.07 24.42 8.92
N VAL A 266 15.98 23.65 10.01
CA VAL A 266 15.98 24.22 11.37
C VAL A 266 17.30 24.94 11.63
N GLY A 267 18.44 24.33 11.27
CA GLY A 267 19.76 24.94 11.43
C GLY A 267 19.90 26.26 10.66
N THR A 268 19.43 26.32 9.43
CA THR A 268 19.46 27.54 8.61
C THR A 268 18.59 28.64 9.20
N ARG A 269 17.39 28.29 9.69
CA ARG A 269 16.48 29.26 10.32
C ARG A 269 17.02 29.82 11.65
N THR A 270 17.70 28.98 12.44
CA THR A 270 18.33 29.43 13.70
C THR A 270 19.57 30.32 13.48
N GLN A 271 20.27 30.15 12.33
CA GLN A 271 21.38 31.06 11.98
C GLN A 271 20.91 32.42 11.45
N SER A 272 19.70 32.47 10.87
CA SER A 272 19.14 33.70 10.30
C SER A 272 18.25 34.50 11.25
N ALA A 273 18.02 34.01 12.48
CA ALA A 273 17.29 34.68 13.55
C ALA A 273 18.27 35.39 14.51
#